data_8c73f5a4859e4c329b7c921b5447d164
#
_entry.id   8c73f5a4859e4c329b7c921b5447d164
#
_cell.length_a   1.000
_cell.length_b   1.000
_cell.length_c   1.000
_cell.angle_alpha   90.00
_cell.angle_beta   90.00
_cell.angle_gamma   90.00
#
_symmetry.space_group_name_H-M   'P 1'
#
loop_
_entity.id
_entity.type
_entity.pdbx_description
1 polymer ?
#
loop_
_entity_poly.entity_id
_entity_poly.type
_entity_poly.pdbx_seq_one_letter_code
_entity_poly.pdbx_strand_id
1 'polypeptide(L)'
;DPEMSRGLGDVYKRQLQEYDDEDELKAAIEANVSELVPKHITKEDIIASINYNIHLEYGIGNDDDIDHLGNRRIRAVGELLQNQYRIGLSRMERVVRERMTTQDKDTVTPQSLINIKPVTAAVKEFFGSSQLSQFMDQNNPLSELTHKRRLSALGPGGLSRDRAGFEVRDVHYTHYGRMCPIETPEGPNIGLINSLATYARINEYGFVEAPYRKLDKSDPANPVVTDEVVYLTADEEDNYIVAQANEPLDEDGHFKKNNVSGRFREETSEFPKANVDLMDVSPKMVFSVATSMIPFLENDDANRALMGSNMQRQAVPLLRTEAPVVGTGMEAKAAVDSGVCIVAKHDGVVEMSSSEKIIVKCDDGTLDEYHVIKFARSNQGNCMNQRPIVKKGDRVTKGMVIADGASTSNGEIALGKNPLIGFMTWEGYNYEDAVLLSERLVMDDVYTSVHIEEYECEARDTKLGPEEITRDAVSYTHLTLPTTPY
;
A
#
# COMPACT_ATOMS: atom_id res chain seq x y z
N ASP A 1 15.19 27.41 -9.04
CA ASP A 1 15.83 28.72 -8.88
C ASP A 1 14.84 29.66 -8.20
N PRO A 2 15.15 30.19 -6.98
CA PRO A 2 14.22 31.07 -6.24
C PRO A 2 13.88 32.37 -6.98
N GLU A 3 14.72 32.79 -7.92
CA GLU A 3 14.49 34.00 -8.69
C GLU A 3 13.49 33.82 -9.83
N MET A 4 13.43 32.59 -10.43
CA MET A 4 12.42 32.29 -11.46
C MET A 4 11.02 32.17 -10.87
N SER A 5 10.88 31.62 -9.62
CA SER A 5 9.61 31.56 -8.89
C SER A 5 9.05 32.94 -8.54
N ARG A 6 9.92 33.90 -8.24
CA ARG A 6 9.51 35.29 -7.98
C ARG A 6 9.03 36.02 -9.25
N GLY A 7 9.68 35.75 -10.39
CA GLY A 7 9.32 36.34 -11.67
C GLY A 7 7.94 35.94 -12.19
N LEU A 8 7.51 34.71 -11.98
CA LEU A 8 6.18 34.20 -12.37
C LEU A 8 5.07 34.85 -11.55
N GLY A 9 5.23 34.92 -10.21
CA GLY A 9 4.26 35.60 -9.34
C GLY A 9 4.10 37.10 -9.66
N ASP A 10 5.18 37.78 -10.04
CA ASP A 10 5.12 39.20 -10.42
C ASP A 10 4.49 39.42 -11.80
N VAL A 11 4.62 38.47 -12.72
CA VAL A 11 3.94 38.48 -14.02
C VAL A 11 2.43 38.36 -13.84
N TYR A 12 1.97 37.42 -13.01
CA TYR A 12 0.54 37.24 -12.72
C TYR A 12 -0.04 38.44 -11.98
N LYS A 13 0.68 39.01 -11.01
CA LYS A 13 0.26 40.26 -10.32
C LYS A 13 0.09 41.44 -11.27
N ARG A 14 0.93 41.54 -12.30
CA ARG A 14 0.78 42.58 -13.34
C ARG A 14 -0.43 42.31 -14.24
N GLN A 15 -0.66 41.06 -14.63
CA GLN A 15 -1.84 40.64 -15.40
C GLN A 15 -3.15 40.91 -14.66
N LEU A 16 -3.18 40.70 -13.33
CA LEU A 16 -4.34 41.03 -12.49
C LEU A 16 -4.62 42.51 -12.35
N GLN A 17 -3.63 43.40 -12.62
CA GLN A 17 -3.81 44.84 -12.63
C GLN A 17 -4.46 45.36 -13.93
N GLU A 18 -4.66 44.53 -14.94
CA GLU A 18 -5.31 44.83 -16.21
C GLU A 18 -6.84 44.66 -16.17
N TYR A 19 -7.41 44.20 -15.05
CA TYR A 19 -8.85 44.04 -14.87
C TYR A 19 -9.46 45.32 -14.30
N ASP A 20 -10.40 45.93 -15.03
CA ASP A 20 -11.12 47.11 -14.62
C ASP A 20 -12.38 46.84 -13.79
N ASP A 21 -12.86 45.57 -13.75
CA ASP A 21 -14.05 45.13 -13.00
C ASP A 21 -13.65 44.30 -11.78
N GLU A 22 -14.22 44.64 -10.60
CA GLU A 22 -13.94 43.92 -9.34
C GLU A 22 -14.43 42.45 -9.37
N ASP A 23 -15.50 42.16 -10.06
CA ASP A 23 -16.07 40.78 -10.12
C ASP A 23 -15.27 39.89 -11.07
N GLU A 24 -14.79 40.42 -12.20
CA GLU A 24 -13.87 39.70 -13.09
C GLU A 24 -12.50 39.49 -12.42
N LEU A 25 -12.03 40.47 -11.66
CA LEU A 25 -10.80 40.35 -10.88
C LEU A 25 -10.90 39.27 -9.82
N LYS A 26 -12.02 39.19 -9.08
CA LYS A 26 -12.25 38.12 -8.09
C LYS A 26 -12.27 36.73 -8.73
N ALA A 27 -12.99 36.59 -9.84
CA ALA A 27 -13.05 35.32 -10.58
C ALA A 27 -11.67 34.88 -11.10
N ALA A 28 -10.89 35.82 -11.60
CA ALA A 28 -9.52 35.59 -12.07
C ALA A 28 -8.55 35.24 -10.92
N ILE A 29 -8.71 35.86 -9.75
CA ILE A 29 -7.95 35.50 -8.53
C ILE A 29 -8.31 34.10 -8.06
N GLU A 30 -9.59 33.76 -7.95
CA GLU A 30 -10.06 32.46 -7.54
C GLU A 30 -9.57 31.34 -8.47
N ALA A 31 -9.59 31.57 -9.77
CA ALA A 31 -9.09 30.60 -10.77
C ALA A 31 -7.57 30.36 -10.68
N ASN A 32 -6.80 31.33 -10.19
CA ASN A 32 -5.33 31.28 -10.16
C ASN A 32 -4.73 31.29 -8.75
N VAL A 33 -5.53 31.02 -7.71
CA VAL A 33 -5.08 31.05 -6.30
C VAL A 33 -3.85 30.19 -6.09
N SER A 34 -3.81 28.97 -6.66
CA SER A 34 -2.68 28.05 -6.50
C SER A 34 -1.35 28.57 -7.03
N GLU A 35 -1.39 29.50 -8.01
CA GLU A 35 -0.19 30.12 -8.60
C GLU A 35 0.17 31.45 -7.93
N LEU A 36 -0.82 32.15 -7.40
CA LEU A 36 -0.65 33.44 -6.72
C LEU A 36 -0.14 33.29 -5.28
N VAL A 37 -0.46 32.19 -4.61
CA VAL A 37 0.01 31.92 -3.25
C VAL A 37 1.50 31.59 -3.26
N PRO A 38 2.34 32.34 -2.52
CA PRO A 38 3.75 32.04 -2.42
C PRO A 38 3.99 30.64 -1.85
N LYS A 39 4.85 29.84 -2.49
CA LYS A 39 5.24 28.49 -2.00
C LYS A 39 6.27 28.54 -0.85
N HIS A 40 6.49 29.68 -0.25
CA HIS A 40 7.40 29.88 0.88
C HIS A 40 6.68 30.70 1.97
N ILE A 41 7.10 30.51 3.21
CA ILE A 41 6.55 31.23 4.37
C ILE A 41 6.86 32.72 4.23
N THR A 42 5.84 33.55 4.33
CA THR A 42 5.94 35.03 4.31
C THR A 42 5.92 35.62 5.72
N LYS A 43 6.20 36.90 5.85
CA LYS A 43 6.08 37.58 7.15
C LYS A 43 4.63 37.67 7.62
N GLU A 44 3.72 37.81 6.68
CA GLU A 44 2.27 37.84 6.91
C GLU A 44 1.77 36.53 7.48
N ASP A 45 2.25 35.40 6.99
CA ASP A 45 1.91 34.06 7.51
C ASP A 45 2.37 33.89 8.97
N ILE A 46 3.58 34.38 9.29
CA ILE A 46 4.10 34.35 10.67
C ILE A 46 3.24 35.18 11.60
N ILE A 47 2.88 36.37 11.17
CA ILE A 47 2.04 37.29 11.97
C ILE A 47 0.63 36.69 12.15
N ALA A 48 0.04 36.12 11.08
CA ALA A 48 -1.27 35.49 11.14
C ALA A 48 -1.25 34.30 12.10
N SER A 49 -0.22 33.46 12.06
CA SER A 49 -0.06 32.31 12.96
C SER A 49 0.08 32.74 14.43
N ILE A 50 0.85 33.78 14.71
CA ILE A 50 0.98 34.32 16.07
C ILE A 50 -0.36 34.91 16.53
N ASN A 51 -1.05 35.64 15.66
CA ASN A 51 -2.35 36.23 15.98
C ASN A 51 -3.40 35.16 16.27
N TYR A 52 -3.44 34.08 15.47
CA TYR A 52 -4.32 32.95 15.71
C TYR A 52 -4.03 32.27 17.05
N ASN A 53 -2.75 32.02 17.37
CA ASN A 53 -2.35 31.41 18.63
C ASN A 53 -2.74 32.27 19.85
N ILE A 54 -2.65 33.61 19.75
CA ILE A 54 -3.13 34.51 20.82
C ILE A 54 -4.65 34.43 20.96
N HIS A 55 -5.39 34.33 19.85
CA HIS A 55 -6.85 34.22 19.88
C HIS A 55 -7.33 32.92 20.55
N LEU A 56 -6.60 31.79 20.37
CA LEU A 56 -6.91 30.53 21.06
C LEU A 56 -6.91 30.68 22.59
N GLU A 57 -5.99 31.47 23.16
CA GLU A 57 -5.93 31.76 24.60
C GLU A 57 -7.21 32.44 25.12
N TYR A 58 -7.88 33.18 24.25
CA TYR A 58 -9.16 33.85 24.55
C TYR A 58 -10.40 33.04 24.13
N GLY A 59 -10.22 31.79 23.76
CA GLY A 59 -11.33 30.91 23.32
C GLY A 59 -11.89 31.26 21.95
N ILE A 60 -11.15 31.97 21.11
CA ILE A 60 -11.53 32.30 19.72
C ILE A 60 -10.72 31.42 18.80
N GLY A 61 -11.39 30.48 18.13
CA GLY A 61 -10.78 29.44 17.30
C GLY A 61 -10.86 28.08 17.98
N ASN A 62 -10.37 27.05 17.30
CA ASN A 62 -10.30 25.69 17.80
C ASN A 62 -8.87 25.19 17.71
N ASP A 63 -8.46 24.35 18.66
CA ASP A 63 -7.21 23.62 18.61
C ASP A 63 -7.28 22.57 17.49
N ASP A 64 -6.19 22.41 16.77
CA ASP A 64 -6.07 21.37 15.76
C ASP A 64 -5.92 19.99 16.42
N ASP A 65 -6.68 19.02 15.94
CA ASP A 65 -6.54 17.64 16.37
C ASP A 65 -5.32 17.01 15.69
N ILE A 66 -4.34 16.60 16.51
CA ILE A 66 -3.07 16.03 16.03
C ILE A 66 -3.29 14.69 15.34
N ASP A 67 -4.29 13.91 15.77
CA ASP A 67 -4.56 12.57 15.24
C ASP A 67 -5.47 12.59 14.01
N HIS A 68 -6.03 13.72 13.67
CA HIS A 68 -6.83 13.93 12.48
C HIS A 68 -5.99 13.71 11.21
N LEU A 69 -6.46 12.89 10.25
CA LEU A 69 -5.72 12.59 9.01
C LEU A 69 -5.61 13.78 8.04
N GLY A 70 -6.30 14.88 8.28
CA GLY A 70 -6.06 16.16 7.64
C GLY A 70 -4.75 16.83 8.10
N ASN A 71 -4.24 16.48 9.30
CA ASN A 71 -3.02 17.00 9.89
C ASN A 71 -1.87 15.98 9.87
N ARG A 72 -2.17 14.69 9.65
CA ARG A 72 -1.19 13.60 9.52
C ARG A 72 -1.07 13.18 8.07
N ARG A 73 0.08 13.43 7.49
CA ARG A 73 0.38 13.02 6.11
C ARG A 73 1.29 11.81 6.04
N ILE A 74 1.28 11.15 4.91
CA ILE A 74 2.13 10.00 4.62
C ILE A 74 3.29 10.44 3.74
N ARG A 75 4.49 10.01 4.12
CA ARG A 75 5.70 10.19 3.34
C ARG A 75 5.91 8.94 2.50
N ALA A 76 5.64 9.04 1.20
CA ALA A 76 5.85 7.94 0.26
C ALA A 76 7.35 7.72 -0.04
N VAL A 77 7.67 6.58 -0.64
CA VAL A 77 9.07 6.23 -0.98
C VAL A 77 9.75 7.27 -1.87
N GLY A 78 9.00 7.91 -2.78
CA GLY A 78 9.53 8.96 -3.65
C GLY A 78 10.09 10.15 -2.88
N GLU A 79 9.39 10.63 -1.85
CA GLU A 79 9.86 11.72 -0.98
C GLU A 79 11.10 11.31 -0.18
N LEU A 80 11.10 10.10 0.36
CA LEU A 80 12.25 9.58 1.13
C LEU A 80 13.50 9.45 0.25
N LEU A 81 13.35 8.94 -0.96
CA LEU A 81 14.44 8.84 -1.94
C LEU A 81 14.92 10.21 -2.39
N GLN A 82 14.02 11.16 -2.64
CA GLN A 82 14.36 12.53 -3.00
C GLN A 82 15.23 13.17 -1.93
N ASN A 83 14.91 12.98 -0.66
CA ASN A 83 15.69 13.53 0.44
C ASN A 83 17.11 12.92 0.49
N GLN A 84 17.24 11.60 0.30
CA GLN A 84 18.54 10.94 0.25
C GLN A 84 19.36 11.37 -0.98
N TYR A 85 18.71 11.49 -2.12
CA TYR A 85 19.35 11.99 -3.34
C TYR A 85 19.86 13.42 -3.17
N ARG A 86 19.06 14.30 -2.54
CA ARG A 86 19.45 15.68 -2.19
C ARG A 86 20.68 15.71 -1.29
N ILE A 87 20.74 14.86 -0.27
CA ILE A 87 21.92 14.72 0.61
C ILE A 87 23.15 14.28 -0.18
N GLY A 88 22.99 13.30 -1.06
CA GLY A 88 24.04 12.82 -1.95
C GLY A 88 24.56 13.90 -2.88
N LEU A 89 23.68 14.70 -3.49
CA LEU A 89 24.05 15.83 -4.35
C LEU A 89 24.76 16.94 -3.57
N SER A 90 24.32 17.28 -2.36
CA SER A 90 24.99 18.28 -1.52
C SER A 90 26.38 17.85 -1.11
N ARG A 91 26.60 16.55 -0.82
CA ARG A 91 27.92 15.98 -0.57
C ARG A 91 28.78 16.04 -1.82
N MET A 92 28.23 15.73 -2.98
CA MET A 92 28.94 15.81 -4.27
C MET A 92 29.33 17.25 -4.62
N GLU A 93 28.41 18.21 -4.44
CA GLU A 93 28.68 19.64 -4.65
C GLU A 93 29.86 20.12 -3.81
N ARG A 94 29.92 19.74 -2.53
CA ARG A 94 31.04 20.07 -1.65
C ARG A 94 32.37 19.56 -2.21
N VAL A 95 32.42 18.31 -2.66
CA VAL A 95 33.61 17.70 -3.25
C VAL A 95 34.00 18.39 -4.55
N VAL A 96 33.04 18.73 -5.40
CA VAL A 96 33.31 19.48 -6.66
C VAL A 96 33.88 20.85 -6.34
N ARG A 97 33.31 21.57 -5.40
CA ARG A 97 33.80 22.89 -4.97
C ARG A 97 35.23 22.83 -4.43
N GLU A 98 35.55 21.83 -3.62
CA GLU A 98 36.88 21.59 -3.11
C GLU A 98 37.88 21.28 -4.26
N ARG A 99 37.52 20.41 -5.20
CA ARG A 99 38.34 20.10 -6.36
C ARG A 99 38.58 21.30 -7.28
N MET A 100 37.57 22.13 -7.47
CA MET A 100 37.68 23.37 -8.25
C MET A 100 38.71 24.36 -7.67
N THR A 101 38.91 24.34 -6.35
CA THR A 101 39.91 25.21 -5.70
C THR A 101 41.30 24.61 -5.71
N THR A 102 41.45 23.27 -5.80
CA THR A 102 42.74 22.57 -5.69
C THR A 102 43.33 22.17 -7.03
N GLN A 103 42.53 22.02 -8.09
CA GLN A 103 43.00 21.60 -9.42
C GLN A 103 43.36 22.80 -10.31
N ASP A 104 44.27 22.55 -11.23
CA ASP A 104 44.76 23.54 -12.20
C ASP A 104 43.65 23.84 -13.23
N LYS A 105 43.40 25.14 -13.44
CA LYS A 105 42.29 25.63 -14.26
C LYS A 105 42.38 25.24 -15.74
N ASP A 106 43.58 24.98 -16.24
CA ASP A 106 43.83 24.69 -17.66
C ASP A 106 43.57 23.23 -18.03
N THR A 107 43.49 22.34 -17.05
CA THR A 107 43.31 20.88 -17.27
C THR A 107 41.99 20.32 -16.74
N VAL A 108 41.17 21.15 -16.09
CA VAL A 108 39.92 20.73 -15.46
C VAL A 108 38.86 20.42 -16.49
N THR A 109 38.30 19.21 -16.40
CA THR A 109 37.09 18.78 -17.15
C THR A 109 35.95 18.45 -16.22
N PRO A 110 34.69 18.55 -16.65
CA PRO A 110 33.54 18.17 -15.83
C PRO A 110 33.62 16.73 -15.29
N GLN A 111 34.19 15.80 -16.08
CA GLN A 111 34.40 14.41 -15.70
C GLN A 111 35.40 14.23 -14.57
N SER A 112 36.45 15.07 -14.51
CA SER A 112 37.46 15.03 -13.43
C SER A 112 36.95 15.60 -12.12
N LEU A 113 36.00 16.54 -12.18
CA LEU A 113 35.41 17.22 -11.03
C LEU A 113 34.28 16.39 -10.39
N ILE A 114 33.42 15.81 -11.23
CA ILE A 114 32.22 15.13 -10.76
C ILE A 114 32.59 13.72 -10.24
N ASN A 115 32.17 13.46 -9.00
CA ASN A 115 32.29 12.14 -8.38
C ASN A 115 30.90 11.63 -7.98
N ILE A 116 30.44 10.55 -8.60
CA ILE A 116 29.11 9.96 -8.31
C ILE A 116 29.05 9.16 -7.00
N LYS A 117 30.22 8.82 -6.42
CA LYS A 117 30.28 7.97 -5.21
C LYS A 117 29.43 8.48 -4.03
N PRO A 118 29.39 9.78 -3.69
CA PRO A 118 28.58 10.28 -2.60
C PRO A 118 27.06 10.07 -2.81
N VAL A 119 26.60 10.19 -4.05
CA VAL A 119 25.17 9.95 -4.40
C VAL A 119 24.85 8.46 -4.30
N THR A 120 25.71 7.61 -4.89
CA THR A 120 25.56 6.16 -4.81
C THR A 120 25.61 5.65 -3.36
N ALA A 121 26.51 6.22 -2.54
CA ALA A 121 26.61 5.89 -1.11
C ALA A 121 25.34 6.27 -0.33
N ALA A 122 24.78 7.46 -0.56
CA ALA A 122 23.55 7.91 0.10
C ALA A 122 22.34 7.03 -0.25
N VAL A 123 22.20 6.63 -1.52
CA VAL A 123 21.13 5.72 -1.95
C VAL A 123 21.30 4.33 -1.36
N LYS A 124 22.54 3.78 -1.38
CA LYS A 124 22.85 2.49 -0.76
C LYS A 124 22.61 2.50 0.76
N GLU A 125 22.95 3.59 1.43
CA GLU A 125 22.71 3.78 2.88
C GLU A 125 21.22 3.71 3.19
N PHE A 126 20.38 4.34 2.37
CA PHE A 126 18.92 4.27 2.56
C PHE A 126 18.40 2.84 2.42
N PHE A 127 18.70 2.15 1.34
CA PHE A 127 18.19 0.78 1.12
C PHE A 127 18.80 -0.25 2.06
N GLY A 128 20.00 -0.05 2.56
CA GLY A 128 20.70 -1.00 3.42
C GLY A 128 20.50 -0.82 4.92
N SER A 129 20.21 0.40 5.39
CA SER A 129 20.19 0.71 6.82
C SER A 129 18.96 1.49 7.30
N SER A 130 18.07 1.95 6.40
CA SER A 130 16.85 2.63 6.80
C SER A 130 15.85 1.67 7.44
N GLN A 131 15.24 2.06 8.55
CA GLN A 131 14.16 1.31 9.21
C GLN A 131 12.93 1.14 8.29
N LEU A 132 12.72 2.05 7.34
CA LEU A 132 11.58 2.03 6.42
C LEU A 132 11.83 1.16 5.18
N SER A 133 13.10 0.84 4.88
CA SER A 133 13.46 -0.13 3.85
C SER A 133 13.54 -1.51 4.50
N GLN A 134 12.53 -2.34 4.25
CA GLN A 134 12.36 -3.63 4.89
C GLN A 134 12.47 -4.76 3.89
N PHE A 135 12.89 -5.92 4.38
CA PHE A 135 12.89 -7.15 3.62
C PHE A 135 11.44 -7.57 3.38
N MET A 136 11.07 -7.78 2.12
CA MET A 136 9.67 -7.99 1.73
C MET A 136 9.15 -9.34 2.20
N ASP A 137 7.97 -9.35 2.82
CA ASP A 137 7.23 -10.57 3.12
C ASP A 137 6.73 -11.20 1.82
N GLN A 138 7.21 -12.38 1.50
CA GLN A 138 6.86 -13.15 0.30
C GLN A 138 6.32 -14.55 0.62
N ASN A 139 5.72 -14.76 1.78
CA ASN A 139 5.11 -16.05 2.12
C ASN A 139 4.03 -16.45 1.12
N ASN A 140 3.16 -15.51 0.77
CA ASN A 140 2.08 -15.68 -0.18
C ASN A 140 1.77 -14.34 -0.87
N PRO A 141 0.97 -14.32 -1.94
CA PRO A 141 0.64 -13.08 -2.65
C PRO A 141 -0.01 -12.01 -1.77
N LEU A 142 -0.82 -12.43 -0.81
CA LEU A 142 -1.49 -11.53 0.11
C LEU A 142 -0.50 -10.84 1.06
N SER A 143 0.49 -11.56 1.59
CA SER A 143 1.52 -10.99 2.46
C SER A 143 2.35 -9.94 1.73
N GLU A 144 2.69 -10.18 0.47
CA GLU A 144 3.40 -9.25 -0.39
C GLU A 144 2.57 -7.99 -0.65
N LEU A 145 1.29 -8.15 -1.03
CA LEU A 145 0.39 -7.05 -1.30
C LEU A 145 0.15 -6.18 -0.05
N THR A 146 -0.09 -6.80 1.09
CA THR A 146 -0.32 -6.07 2.35
C THR A 146 0.94 -5.38 2.85
N HIS A 147 2.11 -5.95 2.66
CA HIS A 147 3.38 -5.30 3.01
C HIS A 147 3.60 -4.02 2.19
N LYS A 148 3.29 -4.05 0.89
CA LYS A 148 3.38 -2.86 0.01
C LYS A 148 2.40 -1.74 0.38
N ARG A 149 1.28 -2.07 1.03
CA ARG A 149 0.24 -1.12 1.47
C ARG A 149 0.33 -0.75 2.95
N ARG A 150 1.42 -1.06 3.60
CA ARG A 150 1.62 -0.82 5.04
C ARG A 150 1.97 0.64 5.32
N LEU A 151 1.36 1.19 6.37
CA LEU A 151 1.59 2.54 6.87
C LEU A 151 2.26 2.43 8.25
N SER A 152 3.44 3.02 8.39
CA SER A 152 4.21 3.01 9.64
C SER A 152 4.26 4.40 10.25
N ALA A 153 3.92 4.51 11.54
CA ALA A 153 4.13 5.73 12.32
C ALA A 153 5.56 5.84 12.87
N LEU A 154 6.36 4.78 12.72
CA LEU A 154 7.72 4.69 13.22
C LEU A 154 8.75 5.16 12.19
N GLY A 155 9.97 5.44 12.65
CA GLY A 155 11.11 5.72 11.79
C GLY A 155 11.55 7.19 11.80
N PRO A 156 12.46 7.56 10.89
CA PRO A 156 12.98 8.93 10.81
C PRO A 156 11.88 9.95 10.51
N GLY A 157 11.72 10.92 11.40
CA GLY A 157 10.64 11.92 11.34
C GLY A 157 9.28 11.44 11.84
N GLY A 158 9.19 10.23 12.37
CA GLY A 158 8.02 9.66 13.02
C GLY A 158 8.19 9.52 14.53
N LEU A 159 7.36 8.67 15.14
CA LEU A 159 7.33 8.38 16.55
C LEU A 159 8.33 7.29 16.95
N SER A 160 8.73 7.27 18.23
CA SER A 160 9.37 6.11 18.85
C SER A 160 8.34 5.30 19.62
N ARG A 161 8.52 3.97 19.71
CA ARG A 161 7.59 3.07 20.44
C ARG A 161 7.33 3.52 21.87
N ASP A 162 8.38 3.93 22.57
CA ASP A 162 8.33 4.28 23.99
C ASP A 162 7.63 5.61 24.26
N ARG A 163 7.57 6.49 23.23
CA ARG A 163 6.93 7.80 23.33
C ARG A 163 5.50 7.82 22.77
N ALA A 164 5.07 6.75 22.10
CA ALA A 164 3.73 6.64 21.55
C ALA A 164 2.73 6.28 22.67
N GLY A 165 1.89 7.24 23.05
CA GLY A 165 0.77 7.05 23.97
C GLY A 165 -0.37 6.22 23.39
N PHE A 166 -1.45 6.08 24.15
CA PHE A 166 -2.65 5.37 23.70
C PHE A 166 -3.39 6.15 22.59
N GLU A 167 -3.44 7.46 22.69
CA GLU A 167 -4.17 8.32 21.74
C GLU A 167 -3.72 8.11 20.28
N VAL A 168 -2.41 8.03 20.04
CA VAL A 168 -1.84 7.80 18.69
C VAL A 168 -2.13 6.39 18.17
N ARG A 169 -2.39 5.43 19.06
CA ARG A 169 -2.64 4.02 18.74
C ARG A 169 -4.11 3.73 18.52
N ASP A 170 -4.99 4.60 18.98
CA ASP A 170 -6.44 4.44 18.87
C ASP A 170 -6.93 4.69 17.42
N VAL A 171 -8.10 4.18 17.14
CA VAL A 171 -8.77 4.41 15.86
C VAL A 171 -9.50 5.75 15.92
N HIS A 172 -9.07 6.69 15.11
CA HIS A 172 -9.71 7.98 14.96
C HIS A 172 -10.87 7.92 13.94
N TYR A 173 -11.92 8.76 14.06
CA TYR A 173 -13.04 8.73 13.12
C TYR A 173 -12.59 9.00 11.67
N THR A 174 -11.54 9.78 11.45
CA THR A 174 -10.98 10.06 10.11
C THR A 174 -10.32 8.86 9.45
N HIS A 175 -10.12 7.76 10.17
CA HIS A 175 -9.61 6.50 9.60
C HIS A 175 -10.63 5.82 8.70
N TYR A 176 -11.91 6.20 8.79
CA TYR A 176 -12.95 5.63 7.96
C TYR A 176 -12.65 5.77 6.47
N GLY A 177 -12.62 4.65 5.76
CA GLY A 177 -12.30 4.60 4.34
C GLY A 177 -10.84 4.90 3.98
N ARG A 178 -9.96 5.19 4.95
CA ARG A 178 -8.53 5.55 4.75
C ARG A 178 -7.57 4.53 5.33
N MET A 179 -7.74 4.20 6.60
CA MET A 179 -6.92 3.20 7.30
C MET A 179 -7.80 2.09 7.86
N CYS A 180 -7.38 0.84 7.69
CA CYS A 180 -8.11 -0.30 8.24
C CYS A 180 -8.06 -0.26 9.77
N PRO A 181 -9.22 -0.34 10.46
CA PRO A 181 -9.27 -0.33 11.92
C PRO A 181 -8.87 -1.67 12.55
N ILE A 182 -8.80 -2.75 11.77
CA ILE A 182 -8.62 -4.12 12.25
C ILE A 182 -7.20 -4.62 11.97
N GLU A 183 -6.65 -4.39 10.79
CA GLU A 183 -5.33 -4.92 10.41
C GLU A 183 -4.20 -4.11 11.06
N THR A 184 -3.72 -4.55 12.20
CA THR A 184 -2.57 -4.01 12.92
C THR A 184 -1.82 -5.16 13.61
N PRO A 185 -0.50 -5.07 13.84
CA PRO A 185 0.22 -6.07 14.62
C PRO A 185 -0.29 -6.18 16.06
N GLU A 186 -0.14 -7.35 16.65
CA GLU A 186 -0.32 -7.56 18.07
C GLU A 186 0.98 -7.21 18.84
N GLY A 187 0.84 -6.67 20.04
CA GLY A 187 1.98 -6.38 20.90
C GLY A 187 2.45 -4.91 20.84
N PRO A 188 3.77 -4.63 20.99
CA PRO A 188 4.29 -3.26 21.21
C PRO A 188 4.02 -2.29 20.06
N ASN A 189 3.79 -2.79 18.85
CA ASN A 189 3.54 -1.99 17.65
C ASN A 189 2.06 -1.81 17.33
N ILE A 190 1.15 -2.24 18.19
CA ILE A 190 -0.30 -2.08 17.98
C ILE A 190 -0.65 -0.62 17.73
N GLY A 191 -1.45 -0.35 16.70
CA GLY A 191 -1.87 1.00 16.32
C GLY A 191 -0.79 1.88 15.68
N LEU A 192 0.50 1.48 15.71
CA LEU A 192 1.60 2.22 15.08
C LEU A 192 1.91 1.74 13.66
N ILE A 193 1.56 0.52 13.35
CA ILE A 193 1.67 -0.08 12.03
C ILE A 193 0.26 -0.39 11.56
N ASN A 194 -0.19 0.31 10.53
CA ASN A 194 -1.54 0.20 9.98
C ASN A 194 -1.48 -0.18 8.50
N SER A 195 -2.61 -0.54 7.94
CA SER A 195 -2.76 -0.85 6.52
C SER A 195 -3.69 0.15 5.84
N LEU A 196 -3.35 0.54 4.62
CA LEU A 196 -4.19 1.40 3.79
C LEU A 196 -5.49 0.65 3.45
N ALA A 197 -6.62 1.34 3.55
CA ALA A 197 -7.92 0.78 3.17
C ALA A 197 -7.97 0.46 1.67
N THR A 198 -8.86 -0.43 1.27
CA THR A 198 -8.90 -1.01 -0.08
C THR A 198 -9.05 0.04 -1.18
N TYR A 199 -9.92 1.03 -0.99
CA TYR A 199 -10.21 2.08 -1.99
C TYR A 199 -9.46 3.38 -1.76
N ALA A 200 -8.72 3.50 -0.65
CA ALA A 200 -7.97 4.71 -0.33
C ALA A 200 -6.77 4.91 -1.25
N ARG A 201 -6.46 6.16 -1.51
CA ARG A 201 -5.25 6.57 -2.22
C ARG A 201 -4.55 7.72 -1.49
N ILE A 202 -3.30 7.97 -1.85
CA ILE A 202 -2.50 9.07 -1.30
C ILE A 202 -2.40 10.15 -2.37
N ASN A 203 -2.69 11.40 -2.03
CA ASN A 203 -2.61 12.52 -2.95
C ASN A 203 -1.17 13.03 -3.12
N GLU A 204 -1.00 14.07 -3.95
CA GLU A 204 0.30 14.69 -4.24
C GLU A 204 0.98 15.29 -3.00
N TYR A 205 0.19 15.69 -2.01
CA TYR A 205 0.67 16.29 -0.77
C TYR A 205 0.96 15.27 0.34
N GLY A 206 0.58 14.00 0.13
CA GLY A 206 0.77 12.92 1.09
C GLY A 206 -0.44 12.65 1.99
N PHE A 207 -1.58 13.31 1.79
CA PHE A 207 -2.80 13.02 2.55
C PHE A 207 -3.54 11.84 1.96
N VAL A 208 -4.19 11.08 2.83
CA VAL A 208 -5.00 9.92 2.42
C VAL A 208 -6.39 10.40 2.05
N GLU A 209 -6.82 10.04 0.85
CA GLU A 209 -8.14 10.33 0.30
C GLU A 209 -9.00 9.07 0.24
N ALA A 210 -10.29 9.23 0.50
CA ALA A 210 -11.29 8.20 0.34
C ALA A 210 -12.29 8.57 -0.78
N PRO A 211 -12.82 7.58 -1.53
CA PRO A 211 -13.78 7.83 -2.60
C PRO A 211 -15.20 7.89 -2.06
N TYR A 212 -15.96 8.84 -2.58
CA TYR A 212 -17.39 9.03 -2.30
C TYR A 212 -18.16 9.26 -3.58
N ARG A 213 -19.42 8.80 -3.63
CA ARG A 213 -20.36 9.12 -4.68
C ARG A 213 -20.99 10.48 -4.40
N LYS A 214 -21.01 11.34 -5.39
CA LYS A 214 -21.61 12.67 -5.31
C LYS A 214 -23.13 12.58 -5.48
N LEU A 215 -23.86 13.36 -4.70
CA LEU A 215 -25.31 13.54 -4.86
C LEU A 215 -25.57 14.77 -5.73
N ASP A 216 -26.49 14.62 -6.70
CA ASP A 216 -27.06 15.75 -7.42
C ASP A 216 -28.24 16.32 -6.62
N LYS A 217 -28.12 17.58 -6.24
CA LYS A 217 -29.12 18.34 -5.48
C LYS A 217 -29.92 19.31 -6.35
N SER A 218 -30.09 19.02 -7.64
CA SER A 218 -30.93 19.82 -8.53
C SER A 218 -32.39 19.93 -7.99
N ASP A 219 -32.88 18.87 -7.34
CA ASP A 219 -34.07 18.87 -6.51
C ASP A 219 -33.65 18.64 -5.05
N PRO A 220 -33.63 19.69 -4.21
CA PRO A 220 -33.25 19.58 -2.80
C PRO A 220 -34.11 18.63 -1.98
N ALA A 221 -35.35 18.37 -2.38
CA ALA A 221 -36.27 17.46 -1.69
C ALA A 221 -35.98 15.98 -2.00
N ASN A 222 -35.43 15.70 -3.17
CA ASN A 222 -35.11 14.35 -3.66
C ASN A 222 -33.75 14.27 -4.36
N PRO A 223 -32.67 14.31 -3.60
CA PRO A 223 -31.31 14.19 -4.18
C PRO A 223 -31.13 12.83 -4.86
N VAL A 224 -30.38 12.81 -5.96
CA VAL A 224 -30.05 11.61 -6.75
C VAL A 224 -28.60 11.24 -6.54
N VAL A 225 -28.33 9.98 -6.23
CA VAL A 225 -26.97 9.46 -6.16
C VAL A 225 -26.43 9.28 -7.57
N THR A 226 -25.34 9.97 -7.90
CA THR A 226 -24.68 9.87 -9.20
C THR A 226 -23.60 8.79 -9.21
N ASP A 227 -23.16 8.39 -10.40
CA ASP A 227 -22.01 7.51 -10.57
C ASP A 227 -20.65 8.28 -10.54
N GLU A 228 -20.71 9.60 -10.37
CA GLU A 228 -19.52 10.43 -10.22
C GLU A 228 -18.87 10.16 -8.87
N VAL A 229 -17.60 9.71 -8.90
CA VAL A 229 -16.82 9.43 -7.69
C VAL A 229 -15.83 10.56 -7.48
N VAL A 230 -15.88 11.16 -6.28
CA VAL A 230 -14.96 12.20 -5.84
C VAL A 230 -14.08 11.64 -4.73
N TYR A 231 -12.78 11.94 -4.80
CA TYR A 231 -11.85 11.61 -3.73
C TYR A 231 -11.66 12.82 -2.83
N LEU A 232 -11.87 12.63 -1.53
CA LEU A 232 -11.79 13.70 -0.54
C LEU A 232 -10.78 13.35 0.55
N THR A 233 -10.05 14.38 0.99
CA THR A 233 -9.23 14.33 2.20
C THR A 233 -10.12 14.38 3.46
N ALA A 234 -9.56 14.11 4.63
CA ALA A 234 -10.34 14.06 5.86
C ALA A 234 -10.93 15.42 6.27
N ASP A 235 -10.18 16.48 6.05
CA ASP A 235 -10.59 17.87 6.32
C ASP A 235 -11.68 18.35 5.36
N GLU A 236 -11.65 17.94 4.11
CA GLU A 236 -12.72 18.21 3.16
C GLU A 236 -14.00 17.46 3.51
N GLU A 237 -13.89 16.16 3.89
CA GLU A 237 -15.01 15.32 4.28
C GLU A 237 -15.77 15.87 5.50
N ASP A 238 -15.07 16.50 6.44
CA ASP A 238 -15.67 17.09 7.66
C ASP A 238 -16.75 18.14 7.40
N ASN A 239 -16.83 18.64 6.17
CA ASN A 239 -17.83 19.61 5.77
C ASN A 239 -19.11 18.99 5.19
N TYR A 240 -19.14 17.66 4.98
CA TYR A 240 -20.21 16.97 4.29
C TYR A 240 -20.87 15.90 5.16
N ILE A 241 -22.17 15.71 4.95
CA ILE A 241 -22.92 14.58 5.50
C ILE A 241 -22.84 13.42 4.51
N VAL A 242 -22.32 12.30 4.96
CA VAL A 242 -22.08 11.11 4.13
C VAL A 242 -23.05 9.99 4.49
N ALA A 243 -23.83 9.51 3.51
CA ALA A 243 -24.72 8.37 3.68
C ALA A 243 -23.95 7.04 3.60
N GLN A 244 -24.45 6.03 4.29
CA GLN A 244 -23.89 4.67 4.20
C GLN A 244 -24.19 4.02 2.85
N ALA A 245 -23.26 3.18 2.36
CA ALA A 245 -23.39 2.45 1.10
C ALA A 245 -24.57 1.46 1.07
N ASN A 246 -25.06 1.03 2.23
CA ASN A 246 -26.16 0.05 2.36
C ASN A 246 -27.57 0.65 2.28
N GLU A 247 -27.69 1.97 2.21
CA GLU A 247 -29.02 2.58 2.13
C GLU A 247 -29.71 2.20 0.81
N PRO A 248 -30.99 1.77 0.88
CA PRO A 248 -31.72 1.31 -0.29
C PRO A 248 -32.02 2.47 -1.23
N LEU A 249 -31.62 2.33 -2.47
CA LEU A 249 -31.90 3.24 -3.57
C LEU A 249 -33.02 2.68 -4.48
N ASP A 250 -33.73 3.56 -5.16
CA ASP A 250 -34.64 3.23 -6.28
C ASP A 250 -33.85 3.03 -7.56
N GLU A 251 -34.53 2.58 -8.63
CA GLU A 251 -33.94 2.38 -9.96
C GLU A 251 -33.36 3.68 -10.55
N ASP A 252 -33.94 4.82 -10.16
CA ASP A 252 -33.50 6.16 -10.58
C ASP A 252 -32.39 6.76 -9.69
N GLY A 253 -31.92 6.04 -8.66
CA GLY A 253 -30.86 6.48 -7.74
C GLY A 253 -31.32 7.36 -6.58
N HIS A 254 -32.64 7.44 -6.30
CA HIS A 254 -33.18 8.17 -5.15
C HIS A 254 -33.20 7.31 -3.89
N PHE A 255 -33.06 7.95 -2.71
CA PHE A 255 -33.25 7.27 -1.43
C PHE A 255 -34.71 6.91 -1.21
N LYS A 256 -34.99 5.65 -0.87
CA LYS A 256 -36.34 5.15 -0.57
C LYS A 256 -36.90 5.70 0.73
N LYS A 257 -36.04 5.99 1.69
CA LYS A 257 -36.40 6.52 3.01
C LYS A 257 -36.23 8.03 3.05
N ASN A 258 -37.01 8.70 3.89
CA ASN A 258 -36.89 10.13 4.13
C ASN A 258 -35.71 10.46 5.07
N ASN A 259 -35.40 9.55 6.01
CA ASN A 259 -34.24 9.61 6.87
C ASN A 259 -33.26 8.53 6.44
N VAL A 260 -32.01 8.91 6.26
CA VAL A 260 -30.89 8.09 5.75
C VAL A 260 -29.88 7.96 6.87
N SER A 261 -29.40 6.73 7.10
CA SER A 261 -28.29 6.50 8.03
C SER A 261 -27.02 7.07 7.44
N GLY A 262 -26.36 7.93 8.19
CA GLY A 262 -25.14 8.60 7.72
C GLY A 262 -24.23 8.99 8.88
N ARG A 263 -23.14 9.64 8.53
CA ARG A 263 -22.19 10.20 9.48
C ARG A 263 -21.87 11.66 9.13
N PHE A 264 -21.62 12.42 10.17
CA PHE A 264 -21.08 13.77 10.09
C PHE A 264 -19.98 13.88 11.13
N ARG A 265 -18.72 13.99 10.69
CA ARG A 265 -17.54 13.91 11.57
C ARG A 265 -17.56 12.64 12.42
N GLU A 266 -17.59 12.79 13.77
CA GLU A 266 -17.64 11.69 14.74
C GLU A 266 -19.07 11.15 14.98
N GLU A 267 -20.08 11.95 14.68
CA GLU A 267 -21.48 11.61 14.94
C GLU A 267 -22.06 10.71 13.86
N THR A 268 -22.61 9.56 14.28
CA THR A 268 -23.37 8.65 13.42
C THR A 268 -24.83 8.71 13.80
N SER A 269 -25.68 9.19 12.89
CA SER A 269 -27.13 9.34 13.15
C SER A 269 -27.94 9.21 11.86
N GLU A 270 -29.27 9.32 11.98
CA GLU A 270 -30.17 9.42 10.84
C GLU A 270 -30.34 10.89 10.43
N PHE A 271 -30.01 11.19 9.19
CA PHE A 271 -30.16 12.53 8.62
C PHE A 271 -31.31 12.58 7.61
N PRO A 272 -32.03 13.69 7.49
CA PRO A 272 -32.97 13.91 6.40
C PRO A 272 -32.23 13.81 5.05
N LYS A 273 -32.79 13.11 4.07
CA LYS A 273 -32.20 12.91 2.74
C LYS A 273 -31.79 14.21 2.03
N ALA A 274 -32.49 15.31 2.29
CA ALA A 274 -32.21 16.63 1.72
C ALA A 274 -30.84 17.19 2.17
N ASN A 275 -30.38 16.80 3.35
CA ASN A 275 -29.12 17.30 3.93
C ASN A 275 -27.90 16.46 3.55
N VAL A 276 -28.11 15.26 3.00
CA VAL A 276 -27.00 14.36 2.61
C VAL A 276 -26.31 14.91 1.37
N ASP A 277 -24.98 14.94 1.41
CA ASP A 277 -24.13 15.49 0.34
C ASP A 277 -23.45 14.41 -0.49
N LEU A 278 -23.04 13.34 0.18
CA LEU A 278 -22.24 12.27 -0.38
C LEU A 278 -22.77 10.90 0.06
N MET A 279 -22.38 9.86 -0.66
CA MET A 279 -22.64 8.48 -0.29
C MET A 279 -21.36 7.64 -0.41
N ASP A 280 -21.17 6.70 0.50
CA ASP A 280 -20.08 5.73 0.43
C ASP A 280 -20.17 4.88 -0.85
N VAL A 281 -19.03 4.58 -1.44
CA VAL A 281 -18.99 3.77 -2.68
C VAL A 281 -19.31 2.30 -2.39
N SER A 282 -18.77 1.75 -1.30
CA SER A 282 -18.94 0.34 -0.91
C SER A 282 -18.68 0.15 0.58
N PRO A 283 -19.34 -0.80 1.25
CA PRO A 283 -19.01 -1.17 2.63
C PRO A 283 -17.55 -1.69 2.78
N LYS A 284 -16.97 -2.26 1.74
CA LYS A 284 -15.58 -2.77 1.72
C LYS A 284 -14.53 -1.67 1.82
N MET A 285 -14.89 -0.42 1.59
CA MET A 285 -13.95 0.70 1.63
C MET A 285 -13.34 0.93 3.02
N VAL A 286 -13.96 0.44 4.08
CA VAL A 286 -13.51 0.62 5.48
C VAL A 286 -12.28 -0.23 5.79
N PHE A 287 -12.17 -1.41 5.16
CA PHE A 287 -11.21 -2.44 5.50
C PHE A 287 -10.04 -2.52 4.51
N SER A 288 -8.92 -3.06 4.97
CA SER A 288 -7.78 -3.44 4.12
C SER A 288 -8.10 -4.66 3.26
N VAL A 289 -7.21 -4.99 2.32
CA VAL A 289 -7.37 -6.14 1.45
C VAL A 289 -7.47 -7.45 2.23
N ALA A 290 -6.57 -7.67 3.19
CA ALA A 290 -6.58 -8.91 3.99
C ALA A 290 -7.85 -9.05 4.82
N THR A 291 -8.29 -7.98 5.48
CA THR A 291 -9.53 -7.98 6.27
C THR A 291 -10.76 -8.16 5.40
N SER A 292 -10.77 -7.61 4.19
CA SER A 292 -11.88 -7.77 3.23
C SER A 292 -12.05 -9.20 2.70
N MET A 293 -11.08 -10.08 2.92
CA MET A 293 -11.16 -11.50 2.54
C MET A 293 -11.76 -12.39 3.63
N ILE A 294 -12.03 -11.86 4.82
CA ILE A 294 -12.64 -12.63 5.91
C ILE A 294 -14.14 -12.75 5.65
N PRO A 295 -14.66 -13.96 5.40
CA PRO A 295 -16.10 -14.16 5.23
C PRO A 295 -16.82 -13.97 6.55
N PHE A 296 -18.03 -13.40 6.52
CA PHE A 296 -18.87 -13.13 7.71
C PHE A 296 -18.17 -12.26 8.77
N LEU A 297 -17.34 -11.32 8.32
CA LEU A 297 -16.59 -10.42 9.21
C LEU A 297 -17.50 -9.67 10.20
N GLU A 298 -18.69 -9.31 9.79
CA GLU A 298 -19.68 -8.62 10.62
C GLU A 298 -20.13 -9.41 11.85
N ASN A 299 -19.95 -10.72 11.86
CA ASN A 299 -20.30 -11.61 12.96
C ASN A 299 -19.11 -11.91 13.90
N ASP A 300 -17.92 -11.47 13.54
CA ASP A 300 -16.69 -11.71 14.31
C ASP A 300 -16.39 -10.55 15.27
N ASP A 301 -15.85 -10.89 16.44
CA ASP A 301 -15.26 -9.90 17.31
C ASP A 301 -14.02 -9.26 16.69
N ALA A 302 -13.82 -7.97 16.90
CA ALA A 302 -12.71 -7.21 16.31
C ALA A 302 -11.33 -7.82 16.66
N ASN A 303 -11.15 -8.30 17.88
CA ASN A 303 -9.90 -8.95 18.29
C ASN A 303 -9.60 -10.22 17.47
N ARG A 304 -10.65 -11.04 17.22
CA ARG A 304 -10.50 -12.27 16.43
C ARG A 304 -10.33 -11.98 14.94
N ALA A 305 -10.98 -10.95 14.43
CA ALA A 305 -10.78 -10.46 13.07
C ALA A 305 -9.33 -9.97 12.85
N LEU A 306 -8.74 -9.25 13.82
CA LEU A 306 -7.35 -8.84 13.80
C LEU A 306 -6.39 -10.04 13.73
N MET A 307 -6.60 -11.04 14.60
CA MET A 307 -5.81 -12.27 14.59
C MET A 307 -5.94 -13.01 13.26
N GLY A 308 -7.16 -13.18 12.74
CA GLY A 308 -7.43 -13.82 11.45
C GLY A 308 -6.78 -13.10 10.27
N SER A 309 -6.87 -11.78 10.22
CA SER A 309 -6.22 -10.96 9.21
C SER A 309 -4.69 -11.12 9.22
N ASN A 310 -4.09 -11.13 10.41
CA ASN A 310 -2.65 -11.35 10.56
C ASN A 310 -2.24 -12.78 10.18
N MET A 311 -3.03 -13.80 10.53
CA MET A 311 -2.74 -15.19 10.21
C MET A 311 -2.85 -15.50 8.71
N GLN A 312 -3.73 -14.85 7.95
CA GLN A 312 -3.81 -15.00 6.49
C GLN A 312 -2.47 -14.67 5.82
N ARG A 313 -1.73 -13.70 6.33
CA ARG A 313 -0.41 -13.30 5.79
C ARG A 313 0.70 -14.34 6.06
N GLN A 314 0.50 -15.24 7.01
CA GLN A 314 1.47 -16.29 7.40
C GLN A 314 1.24 -17.61 6.66
N ALA A 315 0.19 -17.72 5.84
CA ALA A 315 -0.14 -18.93 5.13
C ALA A 315 0.98 -19.34 4.15
N VAL A 316 1.41 -20.60 4.24
CA VAL A 316 2.46 -21.17 3.39
C VAL A 316 1.85 -21.66 2.07
N PRO A 317 2.48 -21.44 0.91
CA PRO A 317 2.04 -21.98 -0.36
C PRO A 317 2.09 -23.50 -0.35
N LEU A 318 0.96 -24.13 -0.62
CA LEU A 318 0.85 -25.60 -0.69
C LEU A 318 1.10 -26.11 -2.12
N LEU A 319 1.42 -27.38 -2.28
CA LEU A 319 1.56 -28.03 -3.59
C LEU A 319 0.29 -27.91 -4.42
N ARG A 320 -0.87 -28.13 -3.80
CA ARG A 320 -2.18 -27.95 -4.40
C ARG A 320 -3.05 -27.19 -3.45
N THR A 321 -3.43 -25.97 -3.84
CA THR A 321 -4.34 -25.12 -3.09
C THR A 321 -5.75 -25.25 -3.64
N GLU A 322 -6.74 -24.93 -2.82
CA GLU A 322 -8.14 -24.90 -3.20
C GLU A 322 -8.72 -23.51 -2.94
N ALA A 323 -9.52 -23.02 -3.88
CA ALA A 323 -10.26 -21.80 -3.66
C ALA A 323 -11.25 -22.00 -2.48
N PRO A 324 -11.48 -20.98 -1.65
CA PRO A 324 -12.42 -21.09 -0.54
C PRO A 324 -13.84 -21.34 -1.06
N VAL A 325 -14.56 -22.24 -0.40
CA VAL A 325 -15.97 -22.54 -0.75
C VAL A 325 -16.85 -21.31 -0.49
N VAL A 326 -16.56 -20.58 0.58
CA VAL A 326 -17.21 -19.32 0.93
C VAL A 326 -16.18 -18.21 0.86
N GLY A 327 -16.40 -17.24 0.00
CA GLY A 327 -15.53 -16.10 -0.23
C GLY A 327 -16.28 -14.77 -0.21
N THR A 328 -15.55 -13.68 -0.28
CA THR A 328 -16.09 -12.30 -0.27
C THR A 328 -16.11 -11.66 -1.66
N GLY A 329 -15.55 -12.32 -2.67
CA GLY A 329 -15.37 -11.77 -4.02
C GLY A 329 -14.13 -10.88 -4.17
N MET A 330 -13.37 -10.63 -3.12
CA MET A 330 -12.10 -9.89 -3.16
C MET A 330 -10.93 -10.75 -3.63
N GLU A 331 -11.04 -12.07 -3.54
CA GLU A 331 -10.00 -13.03 -3.83
C GLU A 331 -9.49 -12.95 -5.27
N ALA A 332 -10.41 -12.87 -6.24
CA ALA A 332 -10.06 -12.79 -7.66
C ALA A 332 -9.32 -11.48 -7.98
N LYS A 333 -9.83 -10.36 -7.48
CA LYS A 333 -9.20 -9.06 -7.69
C LYS A 333 -7.82 -8.99 -7.06
N ALA A 334 -7.67 -9.48 -5.83
CA ALA A 334 -6.39 -9.49 -5.15
C ALA A 334 -5.36 -10.40 -5.83
N ALA A 335 -5.77 -11.56 -6.37
CA ALA A 335 -4.89 -12.45 -7.13
C ALA A 335 -4.34 -11.78 -8.41
N VAL A 336 -5.19 -11.08 -9.14
CA VAL A 336 -4.80 -10.36 -10.36
C VAL A 336 -3.92 -9.16 -10.02
N ASP A 337 -4.32 -8.32 -9.07
CA ASP A 337 -3.62 -7.08 -8.72
C ASP A 337 -2.28 -7.33 -8.01
N SER A 338 -2.11 -8.47 -7.34
CA SER A 338 -0.82 -8.88 -6.74
C SER A 338 0.25 -9.20 -7.79
N GLY A 339 -0.15 -9.46 -9.04
CA GLY A 339 0.77 -9.80 -10.12
C GLY A 339 1.33 -11.21 -10.06
N VAL A 340 0.84 -12.07 -9.15
CA VAL A 340 1.27 -13.46 -9.02
C VAL A 340 0.72 -14.34 -10.14
N CYS A 341 -0.46 -14.00 -10.66
CA CYS A 341 -1.07 -14.63 -11.82
C CYS A 341 -0.61 -13.96 -13.10
N ILE A 342 -0.43 -14.75 -14.16
CA ILE A 342 -0.18 -14.22 -15.51
C ILE A 342 -1.52 -13.93 -16.17
N VAL A 343 -1.67 -12.71 -16.66
CA VAL A 343 -2.90 -12.21 -17.29
C VAL A 343 -2.65 -11.91 -18.77
N ALA A 344 -3.61 -12.26 -19.62
CA ALA A 344 -3.54 -11.96 -21.05
C ALA A 344 -3.59 -10.45 -21.33
N LYS A 345 -2.65 -9.94 -22.12
CA LYS A 345 -2.56 -8.53 -22.50
C LYS A 345 -3.53 -8.16 -23.62
N HIS A 346 -3.76 -9.08 -24.54
CA HIS A 346 -4.62 -8.91 -25.71
C HIS A 346 -5.53 -10.12 -25.89
N ASP A 347 -6.57 -9.94 -26.71
CA ASP A 347 -7.45 -11.02 -27.14
C ASP A 347 -6.73 -11.90 -28.15
N GLY A 348 -6.94 -13.23 -28.09
CA GLY A 348 -6.27 -14.13 -29.00
C GLY A 348 -6.54 -15.61 -28.72
N VAL A 349 -5.75 -16.45 -29.37
CA VAL A 349 -5.81 -17.91 -29.23
C VAL A 349 -4.46 -18.44 -28.79
N VAL A 350 -4.45 -19.35 -27.80
CA VAL A 350 -3.22 -19.98 -27.30
C VAL A 350 -2.63 -20.90 -28.37
N GLU A 351 -1.47 -20.54 -28.89
CA GLU A 351 -0.73 -21.34 -29.85
C GLU A 351 0.11 -22.42 -29.20
N MET A 352 0.73 -22.06 -28.08
CA MET A 352 1.58 -22.97 -27.28
C MET A 352 1.38 -22.72 -25.79
N SER A 353 1.22 -23.80 -25.02
CA SER A 353 1.23 -23.78 -23.56
C SER A 353 2.21 -24.83 -23.05
N SER A 354 3.27 -24.41 -22.40
CA SER A 354 4.30 -25.26 -21.81
C SER A 354 4.55 -24.82 -20.34
N SER A 355 5.36 -25.60 -19.63
CA SER A 355 5.76 -25.25 -18.26
C SER A 355 6.67 -24.01 -18.16
N GLU A 356 7.33 -23.64 -19.26
CA GLU A 356 8.28 -22.52 -19.29
C GLU A 356 7.69 -21.26 -19.89
N LYS A 357 6.80 -21.43 -20.90
CA LYS A 357 6.20 -20.29 -21.59
C LYS A 357 4.83 -20.59 -22.18
N ILE A 358 4.05 -19.54 -22.31
CA ILE A 358 2.76 -19.51 -22.99
C ILE A 358 2.88 -18.53 -24.15
N ILE A 359 2.47 -18.94 -25.34
CA ILE A 359 2.43 -18.09 -26.55
C ILE A 359 0.99 -17.94 -26.97
N VAL A 360 0.53 -16.69 -27.03
CA VAL A 360 -0.80 -16.31 -27.51
C VAL A 360 -0.67 -15.60 -28.84
N LYS A 361 -1.38 -16.09 -29.85
CA LYS A 361 -1.53 -15.41 -31.12
C LYS A 361 -2.72 -14.47 -31.01
N CYS A 362 -2.42 -13.18 -31.01
CA CYS A 362 -3.41 -12.13 -30.89
C CYS A 362 -4.25 -12.00 -32.19
N ASP A 363 -5.44 -11.43 -32.06
CA ASP A 363 -6.35 -11.24 -33.20
C ASP A 363 -5.80 -10.24 -34.25
N ASP A 364 -4.87 -9.36 -33.85
CA ASP A 364 -4.11 -8.43 -34.71
C ASP A 364 -2.94 -9.09 -35.45
N GLY A 365 -2.68 -10.39 -35.22
CA GLY A 365 -1.61 -11.17 -35.82
C GLY A 365 -0.27 -11.09 -35.06
N THR A 366 -0.17 -10.33 -34.00
CA THR A 366 1.03 -10.30 -33.10
C THR A 366 1.09 -11.54 -32.23
N LEU A 367 2.30 -11.87 -31.74
CA LEU A 367 2.52 -12.97 -30.80
C LEU A 367 2.90 -12.39 -29.44
N ASP A 368 2.10 -12.69 -28.43
CA ASP A 368 2.43 -12.41 -27.04
C ASP A 368 3.12 -13.62 -26.41
N GLU A 369 4.30 -13.43 -25.87
CA GLU A 369 5.05 -14.44 -25.17
C GLU A 369 5.09 -14.13 -23.67
N TYR A 370 4.66 -15.13 -22.84
CA TYR A 370 4.60 -15.04 -21.39
C TYR A 370 5.53 -16.11 -20.80
N HIS A 371 6.51 -15.65 -20.02
CA HIS A 371 7.41 -16.53 -19.27
C HIS A 371 6.79 -16.96 -17.96
N VAL A 372 6.90 -18.23 -17.64
CA VAL A 372 6.33 -18.86 -16.45
C VAL A 372 7.44 -19.11 -15.43
N ILE A 373 7.29 -18.60 -14.22
CA ILE A 373 8.25 -18.79 -13.13
C ILE A 373 8.10 -20.22 -12.57
N LYS A 374 9.19 -20.96 -12.50
CA LYS A 374 9.22 -22.33 -11.99
C LYS A 374 10.15 -22.46 -10.81
N PHE A 375 9.62 -22.99 -9.69
CA PHE A 375 10.35 -23.39 -8.49
C PHE A 375 11.39 -22.34 -8.00
N ALA A 376 11.04 -21.07 -8.05
CA ALA A 376 11.90 -20.01 -7.54
C ALA A 376 11.78 -19.90 -6.00
N ARG A 377 12.88 -19.57 -5.36
CA ARG A 377 12.90 -19.35 -3.92
C ARG A 377 12.34 -17.96 -3.58
N SER A 378 11.40 -17.90 -2.65
CA SER A 378 10.95 -16.63 -2.05
C SER A 378 11.91 -16.17 -0.95
N ASN A 379 11.73 -14.95 -0.45
CA ASN A 379 12.53 -14.40 0.65
C ASN A 379 12.45 -15.25 1.93
N GLN A 380 11.34 -15.91 2.18
CA GLN A 380 11.11 -16.79 3.33
C GLN A 380 11.45 -18.26 3.04
N GLY A 381 12.03 -18.55 1.90
CA GLY A 381 12.39 -19.92 1.51
C GLY A 381 11.24 -20.76 0.97
N ASN A 382 10.08 -20.17 0.73
CA ASN A 382 8.94 -20.84 0.11
C ASN A 382 9.14 -21.01 -1.40
N CYS A 383 8.35 -21.85 -2.02
CA CYS A 383 8.38 -22.09 -3.46
C CYS A 383 7.43 -21.17 -4.21
N MET A 384 7.95 -20.33 -5.08
CA MET A 384 7.18 -19.59 -6.06
C MET A 384 7.13 -20.39 -7.37
N ASN A 385 5.96 -20.90 -7.71
CA ASN A 385 5.76 -21.73 -8.89
C ASN A 385 4.50 -21.30 -9.60
N GLN A 386 4.62 -20.94 -10.87
CA GLN A 386 3.47 -20.63 -11.73
C GLN A 386 3.07 -21.84 -12.57
N ARG A 387 1.78 -22.02 -12.76
CA ARG A 387 1.22 -23.17 -13.47
C ARG A 387 0.22 -22.66 -14.52
N PRO A 388 0.42 -22.96 -15.83
CA PRO A 388 -0.54 -22.66 -16.87
C PRO A 388 -1.89 -23.35 -16.62
N ILE A 389 -2.98 -22.62 -16.78
CA ILE A 389 -4.35 -23.14 -16.69
C ILE A 389 -4.99 -23.30 -18.07
N VAL A 390 -4.44 -22.63 -19.10
CA VAL A 390 -4.92 -22.68 -20.49
C VAL A 390 -4.19 -23.75 -21.29
N LYS A 391 -4.88 -24.29 -22.28
CA LYS A 391 -4.36 -25.31 -23.22
C LYS A 391 -4.21 -24.71 -24.61
N LYS A 392 -3.42 -25.38 -25.47
CA LYS A 392 -3.31 -25.03 -26.88
C LYS A 392 -4.68 -25.06 -27.54
N GLY A 393 -5.02 -23.95 -28.23
CA GLY A 393 -6.29 -23.77 -28.93
C GLY A 393 -7.37 -23.05 -28.13
N ASP A 394 -7.15 -22.81 -26.84
CA ASP A 394 -8.10 -22.05 -26.02
C ASP A 394 -8.11 -20.58 -26.44
N ARG A 395 -9.29 -19.98 -26.47
CA ARG A 395 -9.46 -18.56 -26.72
C ARG A 395 -9.30 -17.81 -25.40
N VAL A 396 -8.50 -16.76 -25.39
CA VAL A 396 -8.26 -15.88 -24.26
C VAL A 396 -8.69 -14.47 -24.59
N THR A 397 -9.22 -13.76 -23.60
CA THR A 397 -9.58 -12.35 -23.68
C THR A 397 -8.65 -11.51 -22.82
N LYS A 398 -8.50 -10.24 -23.18
CA LYS A 398 -7.71 -9.28 -22.40
C LYS A 398 -8.18 -9.26 -20.94
N GLY A 399 -7.26 -9.39 -20.00
CA GLY A 399 -7.56 -9.44 -18.58
C GLY A 399 -7.88 -10.83 -18.03
N MET A 400 -7.98 -11.87 -18.88
CA MET A 400 -8.18 -13.25 -18.45
C MET A 400 -6.88 -13.82 -17.85
N VAL A 401 -7.00 -14.53 -16.73
CA VAL A 401 -5.86 -15.23 -16.13
C VAL A 401 -5.53 -16.46 -16.96
N ILE A 402 -4.27 -16.60 -17.36
CA ILE A 402 -3.76 -17.71 -18.19
C ILE A 402 -2.81 -18.64 -17.43
N ALA A 403 -2.24 -18.19 -16.32
CA ALA A 403 -1.47 -19.04 -15.41
C ALA A 403 -1.69 -18.63 -13.96
N ASP A 404 -1.88 -19.63 -13.11
CA ASP A 404 -1.93 -19.47 -11.65
C ASP A 404 -0.53 -19.40 -11.07
N GLY A 405 -0.38 -18.64 -9.97
CA GLY A 405 0.83 -18.57 -9.19
C GLY A 405 0.77 -19.36 -7.90
N ALA A 406 1.69 -19.08 -6.99
CA ALA A 406 1.68 -19.65 -5.65
C ALA A 406 0.43 -19.20 -4.88
N SER A 407 -0.18 -20.10 -4.11
CA SER A 407 -1.40 -19.84 -3.32
C SER A 407 -2.55 -19.24 -4.14
N THR A 408 -2.69 -19.64 -5.39
CA THR A 408 -3.83 -19.26 -6.25
C THR A 408 -4.45 -20.48 -6.91
N SER A 409 -5.73 -20.41 -7.21
CA SER A 409 -6.49 -21.43 -7.92
C SER A 409 -7.49 -20.78 -8.86
N ASN A 410 -7.37 -21.04 -10.17
CA ASN A 410 -8.23 -20.47 -11.22
C ASN A 410 -8.36 -18.93 -11.16
N GLY A 411 -7.27 -18.24 -10.84
CA GLY A 411 -7.24 -16.79 -10.75
C GLY A 411 -7.79 -16.20 -9.45
N GLU A 412 -8.08 -17.02 -8.46
CA GLU A 412 -8.50 -16.59 -7.12
C GLU A 412 -7.44 -16.93 -6.08
N ILE A 413 -7.32 -16.11 -5.03
CA ILE A 413 -6.44 -16.41 -3.91
C ILE A 413 -6.95 -17.64 -3.16
N ALA A 414 -6.07 -18.62 -3.02
CA ALA A 414 -6.32 -19.89 -2.33
C ALA A 414 -5.17 -20.10 -1.32
N LEU A 415 -5.36 -19.66 -0.08
CA LEU A 415 -4.31 -19.71 0.96
C LEU A 415 -4.17 -21.08 1.63
N GLY A 416 -5.05 -22.02 1.33
CA GLY A 416 -5.05 -23.32 1.98
C GLY A 416 -5.95 -24.33 1.30
N LYS A 417 -6.62 -25.13 2.11
CA LYS A 417 -7.53 -26.22 1.76
C LYS A 417 -8.88 -26.06 2.45
N ASN A 418 -9.88 -26.78 1.98
CA ASN A 418 -11.21 -26.86 2.62
C ASN A 418 -11.37 -28.23 3.35
N PRO A 419 -10.80 -28.40 4.56
CA PRO A 419 -10.91 -29.64 5.31
C PRO A 419 -12.26 -29.74 6.02
N LEU A 420 -12.70 -30.98 6.27
CA LEU A 420 -13.83 -31.22 7.14
C LEU A 420 -13.37 -31.11 8.60
N ILE A 421 -14.03 -30.27 9.39
CA ILE A 421 -13.71 -30.00 10.80
C ILE A 421 -14.85 -30.46 11.68
N GLY A 422 -14.53 -31.21 12.73
CA GLY A 422 -15.46 -31.54 13.82
C GLY A 422 -15.17 -30.71 15.05
N PHE A 423 -16.19 -30.03 15.58
CA PHE A 423 -16.10 -29.21 16.79
C PHE A 423 -16.57 -30.05 17.98
N MET A 424 -15.64 -30.59 18.75
CA MET A 424 -15.93 -31.36 19.95
C MET A 424 -14.72 -31.40 20.88
N THR A 425 -14.92 -31.73 22.15
CA THR A 425 -13.82 -32.05 23.06
C THR A 425 -13.29 -33.45 22.77
N TRP A 426 -11.97 -33.67 22.76
CA TRP A 426 -11.35 -34.95 22.53
C TRP A 426 -10.29 -35.22 23.56
N GLU A 427 -10.67 -35.90 24.65
CA GLU A 427 -9.77 -36.41 25.70
C GLU A 427 -8.74 -35.38 26.23
N GLY A 428 -9.04 -34.10 26.13
CA GLY A 428 -8.18 -32.99 26.52
C GLY A 428 -7.04 -32.64 25.55
N TYR A 429 -6.86 -33.39 24.45
CA TYR A 429 -5.78 -33.16 23.49
C TYR A 429 -6.02 -31.94 22.58
N ASN A 430 -7.23 -31.38 22.59
CA ASN A 430 -7.59 -30.17 21.86
C ASN A 430 -7.98 -29.02 22.81
N TYR A 431 -7.30 -28.96 23.97
CA TYR A 431 -7.50 -27.87 24.94
C TYR A 431 -6.97 -26.53 24.39
N GLU A 432 -7.72 -25.44 24.58
CA GLU A 432 -7.47 -24.11 24.05
C GLU A 432 -7.35 -24.09 22.51
N ASP A 433 -6.20 -23.69 21.98
CA ASP A 433 -5.93 -23.56 20.54
C ASP A 433 -5.34 -24.85 19.91
N ALA A 434 -5.26 -25.94 20.68
CA ALA A 434 -4.78 -27.21 20.17
C ALA A 434 -5.80 -27.86 19.24
N VAL A 435 -5.31 -28.47 18.16
CA VAL A 435 -6.11 -29.20 17.18
C VAL A 435 -5.55 -30.62 16.95
N LEU A 436 -6.44 -31.57 16.71
CA LEU A 436 -6.07 -32.91 16.28
C LEU A 436 -6.20 -32.99 14.76
N LEU A 437 -5.20 -33.59 14.14
CA LEU A 437 -5.17 -33.78 12.69
C LEU A 437 -5.32 -35.28 12.38
N SER A 438 -6.06 -35.58 11.32
CA SER A 438 -6.15 -36.95 10.79
C SER A 438 -4.87 -37.31 10.04
N GLU A 439 -4.40 -38.54 10.17
CA GLU A 439 -3.26 -39.10 9.41
C GLU A 439 -3.49 -39.05 7.90
N ARG A 440 -4.75 -39.04 7.46
CA ARG A 440 -5.11 -38.87 6.05
C ARG A 440 -4.55 -37.60 5.43
N LEU A 441 -4.43 -36.52 6.20
CA LEU A 441 -3.86 -35.24 5.71
C LEU A 441 -2.40 -35.42 5.29
N VAL A 442 -1.65 -36.30 5.94
CA VAL A 442 -0.28 -36.62 5.59
C VAL A 442 -0.23 -37.60 4.40
N MET A 443 -1.09 -38.63 4.41
CA MET A 443 -1.13 -39.62 3.33
C MET A 443 -1.51 -39.03 1.97
N ASP A 444 -2.45 -38.10 1.95
CA ASP A 444 -3.00 -37.48 0.74
C ASP A 444 -2.25 -36.20 0.35
N ASP A 445 -1.13 -35.86 0.99
CA ASP A 445 -0.33 -34.63 0.77
C ASP A 445 -1.17 -33.32 0.82
N VAL A 446 -2.13 -33.26 1.74
CA VAL A 446 -3.11 -32.16 1.78
C VAL A 446 -2.45 -30.82 2.11
N TYR A 447 -1.57 -30.79 3.11
CA TYR A 447 -0.84 -29.59 3.55
C TYR A 447 0.66 -29.62 3.22
N THR A 448 1.04 -30.43 2.27
CA THR A 448 2.45 -30.55 1.84
C THR A 448 2.89 -29.28 1.11
N SER A 449 4.05 -28.76 1.50
CA SER A 449 4.68 -27.57 0.94
C SER A 449 6.12 -27.85 0.54
N VAL A 450 6.67 -27.02 -0.37
CA VAL A 450 8.06 -27.08 -0.81
C VAL A 450 8.82 -25.91 -0.23
N HIS A 451 9.92 -26.19 0.44
CA HIS A 451 10.85 -25.19 0.95
C HIS A 451 12.18 -25.31 0.22
N ILE A 452 12.72 -24.16 -0.21
CA ILE A 452 13.96 -24.07 -0.96
C ILE A 452 14.98 -23.30 -0.12
N GLU A 453 16.07 -23.96 0.22
CA GLU A 453 17.21 -23.35 0.88
C GLU A 453 18.34 -23.16 -0.12
N GLU A 454 19.00 -22.03 -0.04
CA GLU A 454 20.11 -21.67 -0.90
C GLU A 454 21.39 -21.56 -0.06
N TYR A 455 22.39 -22.34 -0.42
CA TYR A 455 23.68 -22.33 0.22
C TYR A 455 24.71 -21.81 -0.80
N GLU A 456 25.37 -20.72 -0.46
CA GLU A 456 26.43 -20.14 -1.28
C GLU A 456 27.79 -20.36 -0.61
N CYS A 457 28.75 -20.87 -1.38
CA CYS A 457 30.12 -21.07 -0.93
C CYS A 457 31.05 -20.43 -1.95
N GLU A 458 31.90 -19.51 -1.49
CA GLU A 458 32.84 -18.80 -2.32
C GLU A 458 34.29 -19.11 -1.87
N ALA A 459 35.10 -19.56 -2.78
CA ALA A 459 36.54 -19.70 -2.55
C ALA A 459 37.25 -18.38 -2.90
N ARG A 460 37.98 -17.82 -1.94
CA ARG A 460 38.64 -16.50 -2.06
C ARG A 460 40.14 -16.63 -2.02
N ASP A 461 40.81 -15.72 -2.67
CA ASP A 461 42.27 -15.55 -2.52
C ASP A 461 42.56 -14.86 -1.18
N THR A 462 43.20 -15.60 -0.28
CA THR A 462 43.60 -15.08 1.02
C THR A 462 45.12 -14.81 1.05
N LYS A 463 45.59 -14.06 2.05
CA LYS A 463 47.03 -13.83 2.28
C LYS A 463 47.82 -15.09 2.58
N LEU A 464 47.15 -16.18 2.96
CA LEU A 464 47.77 -17.50 3.26
C LEU A 464 47.71 -18.46 2.08
N GLY A 465 47.12 -18.05 0.95
CA GLY A 465 46.95 -18.83 -0.27
C GLY A 465 45.48 -18.83 -0.75
N PRO A 466 45.23 -19.31 -1.96
CA PRO A 466 43.86 -19.46 -2.47
C PRO A 466 43.11 -20.53 -1.68
N GLU A 467 41.84 -20.22 -1.37
CA GLU A 467 40.89 -21.19 -0.83
C GLU A 467 40.43 -22.12 -1.96
N GLU A 468 40.11 -23.35 -1.64
CA GLU A 468 39.69 -24.34 -2.61
C GLU A 468 38.44 -25.07 -2.10
N ILE A 469 37.43 -25.26 -2.96
CA ILE A 469 36.24 -26.05 -2.66
C ILE A 469 36.59 -27.52 -2.85
N THR A 470 36.81 -28.23 -1.74
CA THR A 470 37.19 -29.63 -1.73
C THR A 470 36.39 -30.43 -0.70
N ARG A 471 36.33 -31.76 -0.91
CA ARG A 471 35.82 -32.71 0.10
C ARG A 471 36.90 -33.11 1.12
N ASP A 472 38.16 -32.85 0.83
CA ASP A 472 39.28 -33.19 1.69
C ASP A 472 39.41 -32.14 2.80
N ALA A 473 39.15 -32.51 4.03
CA ALA A 473 39.28 -31.62 5.17
C ALA A 473 40.72 -31.64 5.69
N VAL A 474 41.31 -30.45 5.75
CA VAL A 474 42.70 -30.28 6.25
C VAL A 474 42.72 -30.19 7.78
N SER A 475 41.64 -29.84 8.44
CA SER A 475 41.51 -29.78 9.91
C SER A 475 40.08 -29.93 10.37
N TYR A 476 39.86 -30.46 11.59
CA TYR A 476 38.56 -30.64 12.21
C TYR A 476 37.75 -29.34 12.40
N THR A 477 38.41 -28.20 12.46
CA THR A 477 37.78 -26.89 12.60
C THR A 477 37.03 -26.47 11.33
N HIS A 478 37.26 -27.10 10.19
CA HIS A 478 36.58 -26.82 8.92
C HIS A 478 35.39 -27.75 8.65
N LEU A 479 35.17 -28.74 9.52
CA LEU A 479 34.08 -29.72 9.41
C LEU A 479 32.87 -29.44 10.31
N THR A 480 32.89 -28.39 11.11
CA THR A 480 31.72 -28.02 11.89
C THR A 480 30.71 -27.30 10.99
N LEU A 481 29.83 -28.09 10.41
CA LEU A 481 28.51 -27.56 10.02
C LEU A 481 27.89 -26.92 11.26
N PRO A 482 27.28 -25.73 11.16
CA PRO A 482 26.51 -25.18 12.26
C PRO A 482 25.34 -26.13 12.57
N THR A 483 25.54 -27.00 13.54
CA THR A 483 24.54 -27.94 14.04
C THR A 483 23.70 -27.31 15.14
N THR A 484 23.20 -26.13 14.95
CA THR A 484 22.12 -25.61 15.77
C THR A 484 20.83 -25.73 14.98
N PRO A 485 20.00 -26.73 15.26
CA PRO A 485 18.61 -26.66 14.84
C PRO A 485 17.96 -25.49 15.61
N TYR A 486 17.41 -24.56 14.89
CA TYR A 486 16.50 -23.58 15.43
C TYR A 486 15.13 -24.21 15.57
#